data_913f79e0cce269a110cf99dec4a6b2d4
#
_entry.id   913f79e0cce269a110cf99dec4a6b2d4
#
_cell.length_a   1.000
_cell.length_b   1.000
_cell.length_c   1.000
_cell.angle_alpha   90.00
_cell.angle_beta   90.00
_cell.angle_gamma   90.00
#
_symmetry.space_group_name_H-M   'P 1'
#
loop_
_entity.id
_entity.type
_entity.pdbx_description
1 polymer ?
#
loop_
_entity_poly.entity_id
_entity_poly.type
_entity_poly.pdbx_seq_one_letter_code
_entity_poly.pdbx_strand_id
1 'polypeptide(L)'
;MAVLIEDVFPVGVSIEFLDAVTDEMGVDAELPPGGIVHVHFERDGRAHGVDLWDSVEAYEQFVQSTLMPVMGKVAVARGLDPSKIGEPEVTITEVHRLVR
;
A
#
# COMPACT_ATOMS: atom_id res chain seq x y z
N MET A 1 -14.07 -12.64 4.38
CA MET A 1 -14.20 -11.74 5.54
C MET A 1 -13.32 -10.53 5.33
N ALA A 2 -13.88 -9.34 5.50
CA ALA A 2 -13.10 -8.11 5.30
C ALA A 2 -11.96 -8.00 6.30
N VAL A 3 -10.85 -7.40 5.87
CA VAL A 3 -9.66 -7.21 6.70
C VAL A 3 -9.20 -5.76 6.66
N LEU A 4 -8.64 -5.32 7.78
CA LEU A 4 -7.96 -4.03 7.90
C LEU A 4 -6.48 -4.29 7.78
N ILE A 5 -5.84 -3.58 6.87
CA ILE A 5 -4.39 -3.66 6.66
C ILE A 5 -3.77 -2.34 7.13
N GLU A 6 -2.82 -2.43 8.03
CA GLU A 6 -2.08 -1.26 8.50
C GLU A 6 -0.61 -1.44 8.17
N ASP A 7 -0.06 -0.50 7.41
CA ASP A 7 1.34 -0.51 6.99
C ASP A 7 2.09 0.65 7.64
N VAL A 8 3.30 0.38 8.13
CA VAL A 8 4.24 1.42 8.55
C VAL A 8 5.50 1.23 7.73
N PHE A 9 5.81 2.21 6.90
CA PHE A 9 6.94 2.12 5.97
C PHE A 9 8.25 2.53 6.63
N PRO A 10 9.39 2.02 6.14
CA PRO A 10 10.70 2.45 6.64
C PRO A 10 10.92 3.95 6.46
N VAL A 11 11.79 4.53 7.27
CA VAL A 11 12.09 5.99 7.24
C VAL A 11 12.49 6.47 5.85
N GLY A 12 13.15 5.64 5.05
CA GLY A 12 13.58 6.00 3.69
C GLY A 12 12.45 6.07 2.66
N VAL A 13 11.23 5.62 3.01
CA VAL A 13 10.08 5.67 2.12
C VAL A 13 9.28 6.93 2.43
N SER A 14 9.32 7.91 1.51
CA SER A 14 8.62 9.18 1.71
C SER A 14 7.15 9.09 1.30
N ILE A 15 6.34 10.03 1.79
CA ILE A 15 4.95 10.14 1.36
C ILE A 15 4.87 10.48 -0.13
N GLU A 16 5.81 11.27 -0.65
CA GLU A 16 5.88 11.60 -2.07
C GLU A 16 6.14 10.36 -2.93
N PHE A 17 6.96 9.43 -2.42
CA PHE A 17 7.18 8.15 -3.10
C PHE A 17 5.89 7.34 -3.17
N LEU A 18 5.14 7.27 -2.07
CA LEU A 18 3.84 6.58 -2.07
C LEU A 18 2.83 7.24 -2.99
N ASP A 19 2.83 8.58 -3.07
CA ASP A 19 1.99 9.31 -4.01
C ASP A 19 2.31 8.90 -5.45
N ALA A 20 3.61 8.84 -5.80
CA ALA A 20 4.03 8.43 -7.13
C ALA A 20 3.62 6.99 -7.46
N VAL A 21 3.73 6.09 -6.49
CA VAL A 21 3.28 4.69 -6.65
C VAL A 21 1.78 4.64 -6.88
N THR A 22 1.01 5.36 -6.08
CA THR A 22 -0.45 5.43 -6.19
C THR A 22 -0.88 5.97 -7.54
N ASP A 23 -0.24 7.05 -8.00
CA ASP A 23 -0.53 7.65 -9.31
C ASP A 23 -0.25 6.65 -10.43
N GLU A 24 0.88 5.94 -10.36
CA GLU A 24 1.26 4.96 -11.39
C GLU A 24 0.29 3.77 -11.42
N MET A 25 -0.27 3.37 -10.27
CA MET A 25 -1.25 2.29 -10.22
C MET A 25 -2.63 2.70 -10.75
N GLY A 26 -2.94 4.01 -10.76
CA GLY A 26 -4.24 4.50 -11.20
C GLY A 26 -5.40 4.20 -10.25
N VAL A 27 -5.11 3.92 -8.98
CA VAL A 27 -6.13 3.51 -8.01
C VAL A 27 -7.09 4.62 -7.61
N ASP A 28 -6.76 5.88 -7.89
CA ASP A 28 -7.68 7.02 -7.67
C ASP A 28 -8.91 6.91 -8.57
N ALA A 29 -8.75 6.35 -9.78
CA ALA A 29 -9.84 6.16 -10.71
C ALA A 29 -10.65 4.91 -10.38
N GLU A 30 -9.97 3.84 -9.98
CA GLU A 30 -10.61 2.55 -9.68
C GLU A 30 -9.74 1.75 -8.72
N LEU A 31 -10.32 1.34 -7.59
CA LEU A 31 -9.62 0.46 -6.66
C LEU A 31 -9.41 -0.92 -7.26
N PRO A 32 -8.33 -1.63 -6.88
CA PRO A 32 -8.11 -3.00 -7.34
C PRO A 32 -9.23 -3.93 -6.90
N PRO A 33 -9.41 -5.09 -7.56
CA PRO A 33 -10.42 -6.07 -7.15
C PRO A 33 -10.29 -6.46 -5.67
N GLY A 34 -11.39 -6.31 -4.93
CA GLY A 34 -11.44 -6.56 -3.49
C GLY A 34 -11.04 -5.38 -2.62
N GLY A 35 -10.54 -4.30 -3.20
CA GLY A 35 -10.20 -3.09 -2.46
C GLY A 35 -11.45 -2.29 -2.11
N ILE A 36 -11.54 -1.85 -0.86
CA ILE A 36 -12.69 -1.08 -0.36
C ILE A 36 -12.32 0.38 -0.12
N VAL A 37 -11.22 0.61 0.59
CA VAL A 37 -10.72 1.94 0.94
C VAL A 37 -9.19 1.87 1.00
N HIS A 38 -8.54 2.92 0.54
CA HIS A 38 -7.10 3.10 0.68
C HIS A 38 -6.82 4.50 1.20
N VAL A 39 -6.02 4.58 2.28
CA VAL A 39 -5.59 5.85 2.88
C VAL A 39 -4.10 5.77 3.14
N HIS A 40 -3.35 6.83 2.80
CA HIS A 40 -1.98 6.94 3.28
C HIS A 40 -1.74 8.33 3.87
N PHE A 41 -0.84 8.41 4.84
CA PHE A 41 -0.55 9.64 5.57
C PHE A 41 0.84 9.56 6.17
N GLU A 42 1.31 10.70 6.68
CA GLU A 42 2.60 10.77 7.36
C GLU A 42 2.38 11.06 8.85
N ARG A 43 3.10 10.33 9.70
CA ARG A 43 3.08 10.52 11.15
C ARG A 43 4.45 10.22 11.71
N ASP A 44 4.96 11.14 12.54
CA ASP A 44 6.28 11.01 13.19
C ASP A 44 7.41 10.73 12.19
N GLY A 45 7.35 11.40 11.02
CA GLY A 45 8.36 11.28 9.99
C GLY A 45 8.32 9.98 9.19
N ARG A 46 7.27 9.17 9.34
CA ARG A 46 7.11 7.91 8.61
C ARG A 46 5.81 7.89 7.82
N ALA A 47 5.86 7.28 6.65
CA ALA A 47 4.67 7.07 5.84
C ALA A 47 3.89 5.87 6.37
N HIS A 48 2.58 6.00 6.40
CA HIS A 48 1.64 4.97 6.86
C HIS A 48 0.58 4.72 5.78
N GLY A 49 0.09 3.50 5.71
CA GLY A 49 -1.05 3.15 4.89
C GLY A 49 -2.10 2.44 5.74
N VAL A 50 -3.36 2.68 5.44
CA VAL A 50 -4.49 1.97 6.05
C VAL A 50 -5.45 1.59 4.93
N ASP A 51 -5.71 0.30 4.79
CA ASP A 51 -6.57 -0.23 3.74
C ASP A 51 -7.65 -1.12 4.32
N LEU A 52 -8.80 -1.13 3.65
CA LEU A 52 -9.81 -2.16 3.85
C LEU A 52 -9.91 -3.00 2.59
N TRP A 53 -9.95 -4.33 2.75
CA TRP A 53 -10.04 -5.30 1.67
C TRP A 53 -11.11 -6.34 1.97
N ASP A 54 -11.73 -6.88 0.92
CA ASP A 54 -12.73 -7.93 1.06
C ASP A 54 -12.16 -9.20 1.72
N SER A 55 -10.88 -9.49 1.49
CA SER A 55 -10.22 -10.67 2.01
C SER A 55 -8.71 -10.50 2.03
N VAL A 56 -8.02 -11.31 2.82
CA VAL A 56 -6.55 -11.38 2.83
C VAL A 56 -6.03 -11.78 1.44
N GLU A 57 -6.70 -12.73 0.80
CA GLU A 57 -6.29 -13.24 -0.52
C GLU A 57 -6.31 -12.13 -1.58
N ALA A 58 -7.35 -11.28 -1.56
CA ALA A 58 -7.44 -10.15 -2.48
C ALA A 58 -6.30 -9.16 -2.27
N TYR A 59 -5.98 -8.87 -1.01
CA TYR A 59 -4.84 -8.01 -0.67
C TYR A 59 -3.52 -8.62 -1.14
N GLU A 60 -3.27 -9.88 -0.84
CA GLU A 60 -2.02 -10.55 -1.23
C GLU A 60 -1.86 -10.61 -2.75
N GLN A 61 -2.95 -10.88 -3.47
CA GLN A 61 -2.96 -10.88 -4.93
C GLN A 61 -2.57 -9.49 -5.48
N PHE A 62 -3.12 -8.44 -4.91
CA PHE A 62 -2.78 -7.08 -5.29
C PHE A 62 -1.29 -6.77 -5.04
N VAL A 63 -0.78 -7.14 -3.87
CA VAL A 63 0.63 -6.92 -3.52
C VAL A 63 1.55 -7.57 -4.54
N GLN A 64 1.30 -8.85 -4.86
CA GLN A 64 2.15 -9.62 -5.77
C GLN A 64 2.04 -9.15 -7.22
N SER A 65 0.82 -8.90 -7.69
CA SER A 65 0.60 -8.62 -9.11
C SER A 65 0.75 -7.15 -9.50
N THR A 66 0.58 -6.24 -8.55
CA THR A 66 0.53 -4.81 -8.86
C THR A 66 1.46 -3.98 -8.00
N LEU A 67 1.33 -4.04 -6.68
CA LEU A 67 2.06 -3.13 -5.78
C LEU A 67 3.57 -3.31 -5.88
N MET A 68 4.07 -4.52 -5.75
CA MET A 68 5.51 -4.79 -5.77
C MET A 68 6.14 -4.41 -7.12
N PRO A 69 5.57 -4.82 -8.27
CA PRO A 69 6.12 -4.40 -9.56
C PRO A 69 6.13 -2.90 -9.76
N VAL A 70 5.06 -2.20 -9.36
CA VAL A 70 4.95 -0.74 -9.52
C VAL A 70 5.93 -0.02 -8.60
N MET A 71 6.08 -0.48 -7.35
CA MET A 71 7.06 0.10 -6.43
C MET A 71 8.47 0.00 -7.00
N GLY A 72 8.83 -1.15 -7.56
CA GLY A 72 10.13 -1.33 -8.20
C GLY A 72 10.33 -0.40 -9.39
N LYS A 73 9.33 -0.26 -10.23
CA LYS A 73 9.36 0.63 -11.41
C LYS A 73 9.55 2.10 -10.99
N VAL A 74 8.79 2.56 -10.00
CA VAL A 74 8.87 3.94 -9.52
C VAL A 74 10.22 4.19 -8.86
N ALA A 75 10.73 3.24 -8.09
CA ALA A 75 12.04 3.35 -7.46
C ALA A 75 13.14 3.54 -8.50
N VAL A 76 13.17 2.71 -9.53
CA VAL A 76 14.15 2.82 -10.63
C VAL A 76 14.03 4.17 -11.33
N ALA A 77 12.82 4.62 -11.63
CA ALA A 77 12.59 5.89 -12.31
C ALA A 77 13.10 7.08 -11.48
N ARG A 78 13.15 6.93 -10.15
CA ARG A 78 13.66 7.97 -9.24
C ARG A 78 15.13 7.80 -8.88
N GLY A 79 15.84 6.86 -9.51
CA GLY A 79 17.24 6.61 -9.24
C GLY A 79 17.51 5.89 -7.92
N LEU A 80 16.50 5.21 -7.38
CA LEU A 80 16.62 4.44 -6.15
C LEU A 80 16.86 2.97 -6.48
N ASP A 81 17.54 2.27 -5.57
CA ASP A 81 17.74 0.82 -5.69
C ASP A 81 16.57 0.11 -5.02
N PRO A 82 15.72 -0.60 -5.78
CA PRO A 82 14.55 -1.27 -5.21
C PRO A 82 14.90 -2.24 -4.09
N SER A 83 16.07 -2.88 -4.15
CA SER A 83 16.50 -3.85 -3.14
C SER A 83 16.82 -3.21 -1.78
N LYS A 84 16.96 -1.88 -1.74
CA LYS A 84 17.34 -1.13 -0.54
C LYS A 84 16.17 -0.38 0.10
N ILE A 85 14.98 -0.45 -0.49
CA ILE A 85 13.81 0.27 0.03
C ILE A 85 13.38 -0.29 1.39
N GLY A 86 13.52 -1.59 1.59
CA GLY A 86 13.06 -2.25 2.79
C GLY A 86 11.56 -2.56 2.74
N GLU A 87 11.11 -3.35 3.72
CA GLU A 87 9.72 -3.79 3.78
C GLU A 87 8.94 -3.01 4.84
N PRO A 88 7.65 -2.74 4.61
CA PRO A 88 6.81 -2.15 5.65
C PRO A 88 6.51 -3.16 6.75
N GLU A 89 6.22 -2.64 7.95
CA GLU A 89 5.61 -3.42 9.01
C GLU A 89 4.12 -3.50 8.71
N VAL A 90 3.59 -4.72 8.54
CA VAL A 90 2.19 -4.94 8.14
C VAL A 90 1.44 -5.63 9.27
N THR A 91 0.29 -5.05 9.65
CA THR A 91 -0.62 -5.66 10.61
C THR A 91 -1.94 -5.92 9.89
N ILE A 92 -2.40 -7.17 9.94
CA ILE A 92 -3.65 -7.61 9.31
C ILE A 92 -4.63 -7.99 10.41
N THR A 93 -5.80 -7.36 10.42
CA THR A 93 -6.83 -7.59 11.43
C THR A 93 -8.17 -7.89 10.75
N GLU A 94 -8.86 -8.95 11.18
CA GLU A 94 -10.21 -9.23 10.70
C GLU A 94 -11.15 -8.13 11.18
N VAL A 95 -12.00 -7.64 10.27
CA VAL A 95 -12.97 -6.60 10.59
C VAL A 95 -14.21 -7.25 11.22
N HIS A 96 -14.58 -6.77 12.41
CA HIS A 96 -15.80 -7.22 13.08
C HIS A 96 -17.05 -6.60 12.46
N ARG A 97 -17.00 -5.30 12.13
CA ARG A 97 -18.13 -4.58 11.53
C ARG A 97 -17.61 -3.49 10.60
N LEU A 98 -18.13 -3.46 9.39
CA LEU A 98 -17.87 -2.41 8.41
C LEU A 98 -19.20 -1.72 8.09
N VAL A 99 -19.24 -0.41 8.28
CA VAL A 99 -20.40 0.42 7.96
C VAL A 99 -19.99 1.40 6.88
N ARG A 100 -20.74 1.43 5.81
CA ARG A 100 -20.47 2.32 4.66
C ARG A 100 -21.53 3.39 4.53
#